data_7b15101ff54c2703bd2bce6417a5c9a2
#
_entry.id   7b15101ff54c2703bd2bce6417a5c9a2
#
_cell.length_a   1.000
_cell.length_b   1.000
_cell.length_c   1.000
_cell.angle_alpha   90.00
_cell.angle_beta   90.00
_cell.angle_gamma   90.00
#
_symmetry.space_group_name_H-M   'P 1'
#
loop_
_entity.id
_entity.type
_entity.pdbx_description
1 polymer ?
#
loop_
_entity_poly.entity_id
_entity_poly.type
_entity_poly.pdbx_seq_one_letter_code
_entity_poly.pdbx_strand_id
1 'polypeptide(L)'
;MTPTSYVTESWNTSAYGSFYRQRGFLSTYAQHSDREDFAECLSLYVTNTDETVQGWLAAAGREVTEADVKSDEFKVSFPNLEVGQHFNGDQLILAKLAQVRKYMADTFNIDIDQLRAAVLRRQADVVAGDVDLTSLDVN
;
A
#
# COMPACT_ATOMS: atom_id res chain seq x y z
N MET A 1 -14.91 -0.88 10.09
CA MET A 1 -13.71 -0.36 10.73
C MET A 1 -12.99 0.72 9.95
N THR A 2 -13.18 0.81 8.66
CA THR A 2 -12.56 1.89 7.87
C THR A 2 -13.26 3.22 8.11
N PRO A 3 -12.53 4.34 8.03
CA PRO A 3 -13.16 5.65 8.10
C PRO A 3 -14.08 5.88 6.90
N THR A 4 -15.15 6.64 7.12
CA THR A 4 -16.11 6.93 6.05
C THR A 4 -15.53 7.78 4.94
N SER A 5 -14.44 8.51 5.23
CA SER A 5 -13.74 9.37 4.27
C SER A 5 -12.57 8.66 3.59
N TYR A 6 -12.47 7.35 3.71
CA TYR A 6 -11.36 6.61 3.10
C TYR A 6 -11.37 6.76 1.59
N VAL A 7 -10.18 6.82 0.99
CA VAL A 7 -10.02 6.99 -0.47
C VAL A 7 -10.66 5.83 -1.20
N THR A 8 -11.63 6.09 -2.05
CA THR A 8 -12.42 5.06 -2.75
C THR A 8 -12.25 5.07 -4.27
N GLU A 9 -11.59 6.08 -4.82
CA GLU A 9 -11.44 6.21 -6.28
C GLU A 9 -10.77 4.99 -6.90
N SER A 10 -9.85 4.37 -6.16
CA SER A 10 -9.12 3.21 -6.65
C SER A 10 -9.92 1.91 -6.67
N TRP A 11 -11.08 1.87 -6.01
CA TRP A 11 -11.88 0.65 -5.95
C TRP A 11 -12.91 0.53 -7.04
N ASN A 12 -13.19 1.60 -7.69
CA ASN A 12 -14.29 1.69 -8.63
C ASN A 12 -13.91 1.08 -9.98
N THR A 13 -13.49 -0.19 -9.93
CA THR A 13 -13.07 -0.91 -11.13
C THR A 13 -13.18 -2.41 -10.90
N SER A 14 -13.45 -3.12 -11.97
CA SER A 14 -13.48 -4.58 -11.99
C SER A 14 -12.16 -5.18 -12.46
N ALA A 15 -11.18 -4.38 -12.81
CA ALA A 15 -9.89 -4.88 -13.29
C ALA A 15 -9.01 -5.33 -12.11
N TYR A 16 -8.36 -6.46 -12.30
CA TYR A 16 -7.43 -7.04 -11.34
C TYR A 16 -6.12 -7.35 -12.03
N GLY A 17 -5.08 -7.63 -11.29
CA GLY A 17 -3.84 -8.12 -11.87
C GLY A 17 -2.72 -7.12 -11.84
N SER A 18 -1.99 -6.97 -12.96
CA SER A 18 -0.67 -6.36 -12.99
C SER A 18 -0.63 -4.85 -12.71
N PHE A 19 -1.76 -4.17 -12.80
CA PHE A 19 -1.81 -2.72 -12.59
C PHE A 19 -2.31 -2.33 -11.20
N TYR A 20 -2.28 -3.23 -10.22
CA TYR A 20 -2.87 -2.93 -8.91
C TYR A 20 -2.17 -1.76 -8.20
N ARG A 21 -0.85 -1.64 -8.27
CA ARG A 21 -0.11 -0.53 -7.65
C ARG A 21 -0.39 0.79 -8.35
N GLN A 22 -0.46 0.77 -9.68
CA GLN A 22 -0.77 1.95 -10.47
C GLN A 22 -2.19 2.44 -10.21
N ARG A 23 -3.06 1.57 -9.73
CA ARG A 23 -4.41 1.90 -9.29
C ARG A 23 -4.49 2.26 -7.81
N GLY A 24 -3.37 2.30 -7.10
CA GLY A 24 -3.29 2.73 -5.71
C GLY A 24 -3.46 1.62 -4.68
N PHE A 25 -3.24 0.36 -5.05
CA PHE A 25 -3.29 -0.77 -4.12
C PHE A 25 -1.90 -1.31 -3.84
N LEU A 26 -1.65 -1.69 -2.60
CA LEU A 26 -0.37 -2.28 -2.20
C LEU A 26 -0.29 -3.78 -2.48
N SER A 27 -1.44 -4.43 -2.67
CA SER A 27 -1.51 -5.85 -3.01
C SER A 27 -2.74 -6.12 -3.85
N THR A 28 -2.78 -7.27 -4.52
CA THR A 28 -3.96 -7.70 -5.24
C THR A 28 -5.13 -7.96 -4.28
N TYR A 29 -4.84 -8.44 -3.08
CA TYR A 29 -5.85 -8.71 -2.06
C TYR A 29 -6.58 -7.45 -1.60
N ALA A 30 -5.88 -6.32 -1.56
CA ALA A 30 -6.46 -5.04 -1.16
C ALA A 30 -7.63 -4.60 -2.06
N GLN A 31 -7.69 -5.12 -3.29
CA GLN A 31 -8.74 -4.76 -4.24
C GLN A 31 -10.12 -5.36 -3.91
N HIS A 32 -10.20 -6.26 -2.94
CA HIS A 32 -11.45 -6.94 -2.61
C HIS A 32 -12.46 -6.06 -1.88
N SER A 33 -11.99 -5.13 -1.04
CA SER A 33 -12.89 -4.25 -0.29
C SER A 33 -12.10 -3.12 0.36
N ASP A 34 -12.82 -2.12 0.88
CA ASP A 34 -12.22 -1.04 1.65
C ASP A 34 -11.54 -1.54 2.92
N ARG A 35 -12.12 -2.54 3.56
CA ARG A 35 -11.53 -3.15 4.76
C ARG A 35 -10.22 -3.83 4.46
N GLU A 36 -10.16 -4.57 3.37
CA GLU A 36 -8.94 -5.27 2.97
C GLU A 36 -7.87 -4.27 2.54
N ASP A 37 -8.26 -3.22 1.82
CA ASP A 37 -7.35 -2.16 1.42
C ASP A 37 -6.76 -1.45 2.63
N PHE A 38 -7.61 -1.08 3.60
CA PHE A 38 -7.16 -0.45 4.85
C PHE A 38 -6.20 -1.37 5.63
N ALA A 39 -6.58 -2.64 5.79
CA ALA A 39 -5.79 -3.62 6.52
C ALA A 39 -4.44 -3.86 5.87
N GLU A 40 -4.40 -3.97 4.54
CA GLU A 40 -3.15 -4.15 3.79
C GLU A 40 -2.26 -2.91 3.88
N CYS A 41 -2.84 -1.72 3.76
CA CYS A 41 -2.07 -0.48 3.91
C CYS A 41 -1.41 -0.40 5.29
N LEU A 42 -2.16 -0.68 6.35
CA LEU A 42 -1.63 -0.66 7.71
C LEU A 42 -0.56 -1.73 7.90
N SER A 43 -0.89 -2.97 7.58
CA SER A 43 -0.01 -4.12 7.80
C SER A 43 1.29 -4.00 7.01
N LEU A 44 1.19 -3.69 5.72
CA LEU A 44 2.37 -3.61 4.86
C LEU A 44 3.22 -2.39 5.19
N TYR A 45 2.61 -1.27 5.55
CA TYR A 45 3.38 -0.10 5.94
C TYR A 45 4.22 -0.35 7.19
N VAL A 46 3.62 -0.93 8.25
CA VAL A 46 4.33 -1.12 9.52
C VAL A 46 5.37 -2.24 9.48
N THR A 47 5.31 -3.13 8.49
CA THR A 47 6.21 -4.28 8.41
C THR A 47 7.31 -4.16 7.35
N ASN A 48 7.34 -3.06 6.59
CA ASN A 48 8.31 -2.91 5.51
C ASN A 48 9.16 -1.65 5.66
N THR A 49 10.39 -1.72 5.16
CA THR A 49 11.38 -0.65 5.25
C THR A 49 11.01 0.52 4.33
N ASP A 50 11.64 1.68 4.57
CA ASP A 50 11.48 2.85 3.70
C ASP A 50 11.89 2.55 2.27
N GLU A 51 12.96 1.78 2.07
CA GLU A 51 13.42 1.39 0.74
C GLU A 51 12.34 0.62 -0.02
N THR A 52 11.69 -0.34 0.66
CA THR A 52 10.62 -1.13 0.07
C THR A 52 9.40 -0.26 -0.24
N VAL A 53 9.00 0.61 0.67
CA VAL A 53 7.87 1.53 0.48
C VAL A 53 8.14 2.47 -0.70
N GLN A 54 9.35 3.03 -0.79
CA GLN A 54 9.71 3.89 -1.93
C GLN A 54 9.67 3.13 -3.25
N GLY A 55 10.04 1.86 -3.25
CA GLY A 55 9.91 0.99 -4.42
C GLY A 55 8.45 0.84 -4.88
N TRP A 56 7.53 0.66 -3.94
CA TRP A 56 6.10 0.60 -4.28
C TRP A 56 5.60 1.91 -4.89
N LEU A 57 6.00 3.04 -4.29
CA LEU A 57 5.59 4.36 -4.77
C LEU A 57 6.16 4.65 -6.16
N ALA A 58 7.40 4.28 -6.39
CA ALA A 58 8.02 4.45 -7.71
C ALA A 58 7.28 3.64 -8.78
N ALA A 59 6.91 2.41 -8.48
CA ALA A 59 6.14 1.58 -9.40
C ALA A 59 4.74 2.13 -9.62
N ALA A 60 4.09 2.59 -8.55
CA ALA A 60 2.71 3.09 -8.60
C ALA A 60 2.58 4.39 -9.39
N GLY A 61 3.62 5.22 -9.41
CA GLY A 61 3.63 6.50 -10.14
C GLY A 61 4.51 6.49 -11.38
N ARG A 62 4.92 5.32 -11.86
CA ARG A 62 5.82 5.23 -13.02
C ARG A 62 5.20 5.78 -14.30
N GLU A 63 6.06 6.05 -15.27
CA GLU A 63 5.64 6.51 -16.57
C GLU A 63 4.91 5.41 -17.36
N VAL A 64 3.87 5.80 -18.09
CA VAL A 64 3.11 4.91 -18.98
C VAL A 64 3.95 4.60 -20.21
N THR A 65 4.07 3.32 -20.55
CA THR A 65 4.82 2.83 -21.69
C THR A 65 3.91 2.43 -22.85
N GLU A 66 4.51 2.24 -24.02
CA GLU A 66 3.78 1.75 -25.20
C GLU A 66 3.20 0.35 -24.98
N ALA A 67 3.89 -0.48 -24.20
CA ALA A 67 3.39 -1.81 -23.85
C ALA A 67 2.12 -1.74 -22.99
N ASP A 68 2.08 -0.77 -22.06
CA ASP A 68 0.94 -0.60 -21.17
C ASP A 68 -0.34 -0.33 -21.97
N VAL A 69 -0.29 0.61 -22.90
CA VAL A 69 -1.49 1.04 -23.64
C VAL A 69 -2.04 -0.04 -24.57
N LYS A 70 -1.27 -1.08 -24.86
CA LYS A 70 -1.73 -2.23 -25.64
C LYS A 70 -2.53 -3.23 -24.80
N SER A 71 -2.44 -3.15 -23.50
CA SER A 71 -3.13 -4.06 -22.57
C SER A 71 -4.60 -3.69 -22.49
N ASP A 72 -5.48 -4.69 -22.60
CA ASP A 72 -6.91 -4.49 -22.41
C ASP A 72 -7.23 -4.04 -20.98
N GLU A 73 -6.50 -4.55 -20.00
CA GLU A 73 -6.60 -4.17 -18.59
C GLU A 73 -6.28 -2.68 -18.40
N PHE A 74 -5.24 -2.19 -19.06
CA PHE A 74 -4.89 -0.77 -19.03
C PHE A 74 -6.02 0.07 -19.62
N LYS A 75 -6.57 -0.33 -20.77
CA LYS A 75 -7.63 0.42 -21.44
C LYS A 75 -8.88 0.56 -20.59
N VAL A 76 -9.20 -0.46 -19.80
CA VAL A 76 -10.34 -0.44 -18.88
C VAL A 76 -10.07 0.46 -17.69
N SER A 77 -8.88 0.33 -17.10
CA SER A 77 -8.54 1.01 -15.84
C SER A 77 -8.09 2.45 -16.04
N PHE A 78 -7.48 2.76 -17.19
CA PHE A 78 -6.86 4.07 -17.44
C PHE A 78 -7.23 4.61 -18.82
N PRO A 79 -8.54 4.82 -19.11
CA PRO A 79 -8.99 5.15 -20.47
C PRO A 79 -8.48 6.49 -21.00
N ASN A 80 -8.06 7.39 -20.11
CA ASN A 80 -7.62 8.73 -20.48
C ASN A 80 -6.11 8.94 -20.34
N LEU A 81 -5.36 7.89 -19.99
CA LEU A 81 -3.93 7.99 -19.75
C LEU A 81 -3.16 7.64 -21.02
N GLU A 82 -2.13 8.41 -21.34
CA GLU A 82 -1.35 8.28 -22.57
C GLU A 82 0.11 7.97 -22.27
N VAL A 83 0.80 7.40 -23.25
CA VAL A 83 2.24 7.15 -23.20
C VAL A 83 2.98 8.45 -22.84
N GLY A 84 3.92 8.35 -21.91
CA GLY A 84 4.70 9.49 -21.43
C GLY A 84 4.10 10.21 -20.24
N GLN A 85 2.82 9.99 -19.95
CA GLN A 85 2.20 10.46 -18.72
C GLN A 85 2.54 9.49 -17.57
N HIS A 86 2.30 9.93 -16.34
CA HIS A 86 2.56 9.11 -15.17
C HIS A 86 1.26 8.57 -14.58
N PHE A 87 1.31 7.34 -14.07
CA PHE A 87 0.25 6.83 -13.22
C PHE A 87 0.18 7.67 -11.94
N ASN A 88 -0.98 7.68 -11.30
CA ASN A 88 -1.18 8.40 -10.04
C ASN A 88 -1.36 7.48 -8.82
N GLY A 89 -1.01 6.20 -8.95
CA GLY A 89 -1.14 5.24 -7.87
C GLY A 89 -0.33 5.62 -6.63
N ASP A 90 0.82 6.25 -6.82
CA ASP A 90 1.64 6.76 -5.71
C ASP A 90 0.90 7.78 -4.87
N GLN A 91 0.21 8.73 -5.50
CA GLN A 91 -0.58 9.74 -4.81
C GLN A 91 -1.75 9.11 -4.06
N LEU A 92 -2.40 8.10 -4.65
CA LEU A 92 -3.49 7.37 -4.01
C LEU A 92 -2.99 6.58 -2.80
N ILE A 93 -1.86 5.90 -2.92
CA ILE A 93 -1.26 5.15 -1.80
C ILE A 93 -0.90 6.11 -0.66
N LEU A 94 -0.27 7.23 -0.96
CA LEU A 94 0.09 8.22 0.07
C LEU A 94 -1.14 8.79 0.77
N ALA A 95 -2.21 9.04 0.02
CA ALA A 95 -3.48 9.51 0.59
C ALA A 95 -4.09 8.46 1.52
N LYS A 96 -4.06 7.19 1.11
CA LYS A 96 -4.55 6.07 1.94
C LYS A 96 -3.73 5.93 3.21
N LEU A 97 -2.41 5.98 3.13
CA LEU A 97 -1.53 5.91 4.30
C LEU A 97 -1.77 7.07 5.25
N ALA A 98 -2.00 8.27 4.74
CA ALA A 98 -2.34 9.43 5.57
C ALA A 98 -3.67 9.22 6.31
N GLN A 99 -4.67 8.65 5.63
CA GLN A 99 -5.96 8.34 6.26
C GLN A 99 -5.85 7.23 7.29
N VAL A 100 -5.07 6.21 7.03
CA VAL A 100 -4.78 5.12 7.99
C VAL A 100 -4.12 5.71 9.24
N ARG A 101 -3.09 6.55 9.05
CA ARG A 101 -2.37 7.20 10.16
C ARG A 101 -3.32 8.01 11.03
N LYS A 102 -4.14 8.85 10.40
CA LYS A 102 -5.10 9.69 11.11
C LYS A 102 -6.14 8.86 11.85
N TYR A 103 -6.70 7.86 11.20
CA TYR A 103 -7.72 7.00 11.80
C TYR A 103 -7.19 6.26 13.03
N MET A 104 -5.99 5.69 12.94
CA MET A 104 -5.39 4.95 14.04
C MET A 104 -5.06 5.87 15.21
N ALA A 105 -4.59 7.08 14.94
CA ALA A 105 -4.31 8.07 15.98
C ALA A 105 -5.60 8.55 16.67
N ASP A 106 -6.60 8.91 15.88
CA ASP A 106 -7.84 9.50 16.39
C ASP A 106 -8.73 8.48 17.09
N THR A 107 -8.77 7.25 16.58
CA THR A 107 -9.70 6.22 17.09
C THR A 107 -9.08 5.38 18.20
N PHE A 108 -7.80 5.01 18.07
CA PHE A 108 -7.13 4.08 18.96
C PHE A 108 -5.95 4.70 19.72
N ASN A 109 -5.66 5.97 19.49
CA ASN A 109 -4.48 6.63 20.07
C ASN A 109 -3.18 5.89 19.74
N ILE A 110 -3.08 5.34 18.54
CA ILE A 110 -1.90 4.62 18.05
C ILE A 110 -1.20 5.46 17.02
N ASP A 111 0.10 5.73 17.26
CA ASP A 111 1.02 6.31 16.30
C ASP A 111 1.62 5.18 15.46
N ILE A 112 1.19 5.03 14.22
CA ILE A 112 1.66 3.92 13.38
C ILE A 112 3.12 4.06 12.98
N ASP A 113 3.68 5.27 13.01
CA ASP A 113 5.10 5.46 12.71
C ASP A 113 5.98 4.96 13.87
N GLN A 114 5.54 5.17 15.11
CA GLN A 114 6.21 4.58 16.27
C GLN A 114 6.07 3.05 16.27
N LEU A 115 4.88 2.56 15.97
CA LEU A 115 4.65 1.11 15.84
C LEU A 115 5.56 0.52 14.76
N ARG A 116 5.64 1.16 13.62
CA ARG A 116 6.49 0.73 12.51
C ARG A 116 7.97 0.66 12.93
N ALA A 117 8.45 1.70 13.60
CA ALA A 117 9.83 1.74 14.08
C ALA A 117 10.13 0.56 15.03
N ALA A 118 9.20 0.24 15.92
CA ALA A 118 9.35 -0.89 16.85
C ALA A 118 9.34 -2.23 16.10
N VAL A 119 8.42 -2.41 15.15
CA VAL A 119 8.32 -3.63 14.34
C VAL A 119 9.59 -3.85 13.52
N LEU A 120 10.08 -2.81 12.82
CA LEU A 120 11.26 -2.91 11.98
C LEU A 120 12.52 -3.18 12.79
N ARG A 121 12.63 -2.60 13.98
CA ARG A 121 13.73 -2.89 14.88
C ARG A 121 13.71 -4.35 15.32
N ARG A 122 12.53 -4.87 15.66
CA ARG A 122 12.37 -6.27 16.05
C ARG A 122 12.74 -7.21 14.92
N GLN A 123 12.34 -6.90 13.71
CA GLN A 123 12.71 -7.70 12.54
C GLN A 123 14.22 -7.69 12.30
N ALA A 124 14.88 -6.55 12.46
CA ALA A 124 16.32 -6.44 12.32
C ALA A 124 17.05 -7.26 13.39
N ASP A 125 16.58 -7.25 14.62
CA ASP A 125 17.14 -8.03 15.72
C ASP A 125 17.04 -9.53 15.43
N VAL A 126 15.92 -9.98 14.92
CA VAL A 126 15.73 -11.39 14.53
C VAL A 126 16.70 -11.79 13.43
N VAL A 127 16.83 -10.96 12.38
CA VAL A 127 17.74 -11.22 11.26
C VAL A 127 19.20 -11.24 11.73
N ALA A 128 19.56 -10.37 12.67
CA ALA A 128 20.91 -10.31 13.23
C ALA A 128 21.21 -11.45 14.22
N GLY A 129 20.20 -12.23 14.60
CA GLY A 129 20.37 -13.30 15.57
C GLY A 129 20.39 -12.86 17.02
N ASP A 130 20.01 -11.60 17.30
CA ASP A 130 19.96 -11.05 18.65
C ASP A 130 18.73 -11.52 19.44
N VAL A 131 17.78 -12.12 18.75
CA VAL A 131 16.52 -12.61 19.34
C VAL A 131 16.37 -14.09 19.04
N ASP A 132 16.15 -14.89 20.08
CA ASP A 132 15.85 -16.30 19.93
C ASP A 132 14.35 -16.47 19.62
N LEU A 133 14.05 -16.93 18.41
CA LEU A 133 12.68 -17.11 17.97
C LEU A 133 11.91 -18.12 18.80
N THR A 134 12.58 -19.10 19.38
CA THR A 134 11.92 -20.13 20.23
C THR A 134 11.51 -19.58 21.57
N SER A 135 12.09 -18.47 22.00
CA SER A 135 11.78 -17.82 23.27
C SER A 135 10.84 -16.64 23.14
N LEU A 136 10.41 -16.33 21.92
CA LEU A 136 9.49 -15.21 21.69
C LEU A 136 8.13 -15.51 22.31
N ASP A 137 7.65 -14.52 23.05
CA ASP A 137 6.28 -14.53 23.54
C ASP A 137 5.35 -14.11 22.43
N VAL A 138 4.47 -15.01 22.03
CA VAL A 138 3.56 -14.79 20.91
C VAL A 138 2.19 -14.26 21.35
N ASN A 139 2.03 -13.93 22.59
CA ASN A 139 0.78 -13.37 23.09
C ASN A 139 0.48 -11.98 22.56
#